data_c16ada462514f61cacc30874111f7548
#
_entry.id   c16ada462514f61cacc30874111f7548
#
_cell.length_a   1.000
_cell.length_b   1.000
_cell.length_c   1.000
_cell.angle_alpha   90.00
_cell.angle_beta   90.00
_cell.angle_gamma   90.00
#
_symmetry.space_group_name_H-M   'P 1'
#
loop_
_entity.id
_entity.type
_entity.pdbx_description
1 polymer ?
#
loop_
_entity_poly.entity_id
_entity_poly.type
_entity_poly.pdbx_seq_one_letter_code
_entity_poly.pdbx_strand_id
1 'polypeptide(L)'
;MLVSVFAILNKAHGMATSKTCNENLRDSMHIVLLGDSNTWLGGDDCTSKRGWNTWFAQSFPHATCVSYARSGATWTNTRRTTRNLTENVGRISDNNVIYNQVCRLIAACRNKQQAIPQLIIVAAGTNDAWFENKRPQAFSIQNATQLKAMPNHSLPDLPHTFPLSLAASVQYDCLLLKKHFPQTRIILFTPLQTTAVSENKIAQTGNIIEQVGHTLNLDVVRQDKICCVKRAEELKHFTNTYDGTHTNEQGAQKNGIILANTVAKLLKGGS
;
A
#
# COMPACT_ATOMS: atom_id res chain seq x y z
N MET A 1 73.36 -35.27 20.74
CA MET A 1 72.86 -35.33 19.35
C MET A 1 71.40 -34.87 19.39
N LEU A 2 71.16 -33.58 19.15
CA LEU A 2 69.83 -33.00 19.08
C LEU A 2 69.36 -32.96 17.63
N VAL A 3 68.15 -33.43 17.36
CA VAL A 3 67.47 -33.26 16.08
C VAL A 3 66.26 -32.40 16.32
N SER A 4 66.30 -31.18 15.78
CA SER A 4 65.20 -30.20 15.83
C SER A 4 64.23 -30.53 14.68
N VAL A 5 62.93 -30.60 15.00
CA VAL A 5 61.84 -30.69 14.02
C VAL A 5 61.19 -29.33 13.95
N PHE A 6 61.30 -28.66 12.80
CA PHE A 6 60.55 -27.42 12.46
C PHE A 6 59.15 -27.79 12.01
N ALA A 7 58.13 -27.28 12.72
CA ALA A 7 56.76 -27.33 12.31
C ALA A 7 56.41 -26.04 11.54
N ILE A 8 56.01 -26.19 10.28
CA ILE A 8 55.55 -25.09 9.41
C ILE A 8 54.06 -24.92 9.65
N LEU A 9 53.71 -23.75 10.20
CA LEU A 9 52.31 -23.31 10.33
C LEU A 9 51.84 -22.65 9.03
N ASN A 10 51.00 -23.37 8.28
CA ASN A 10 50.28 -22.79 7.16
C ASN A 10 49.09 -21.97 7.67
N LYS A 11 49.17 -20.64 7.55
CA LYS A 11 48.03 -19.73 7.71
C LYS A 11 47.17 -19.79 6.46
N ALA A 12 46.06 -20.48 6.53
CA ALA A 12 44.98 -20.35 5.55
C ALA A 12 44.19 -19.08 5.87
N HIS A 13 44.37 -18.02 5.06
CA HIS A 13 43.49 -16.89 5.03
C HIS A 13 42.21 -17.30 4.28
N GLY A 14 41.15 -17.57 5.05
CA GLY A 14 39.82 -17.75 4.49
C GLY A 14 39.28 -16.39 4.02
N MET A 15 39.13 -16.24 2.73
CA MET A 15 38.33 -15.18 2.14
C MET A 15 36.87 -15.39 2.58
N ALA A 16 36.40 -14.59 3.53
CA ALA A 16 35.00 -14.50 3.84
C ALA A 16 34.28 -13.88 2.65
N THR A 17 33.48 -14.68 1.97
CA THR A 17 32.69 -14.27 0.83
C THR A 17 31.60 -13.31 1.27
N SER A 18 31.46 -12.17 0.59
CA SER A 18 30.51 -11.09 0.81
C SER A 18 29.03 -11.45 0.54
N LYS A 19 28.66 -12.73 0.68
CA LYS A 19 27.29 -13.23 0.47
C LYS A 19 26.33 -13.03 1.66
N THR A 20 26.84 -12.79 2.87
CA THR A 20 26.04 -12.80 4.09
C THR A 20 25.29 -11.50 4.39
N CYS A 21 25.67 -10.37 3.79
CA CYS A 21 24.99 -9.09 4.05
C CYS A 21 23.62 -8.93 3.38
N ASN A 22 23.39 -9.57 2.23
CA ASN A 22 22.13 -9.43 1.49
C ASN A 22 21.01 -10.39 1.94
N GLU A 23 21.34 -11.50 2.58
CA GLU A 23 20.35 -12.45 3.09
C GLU A 23 19.76 -11.99 4.42
N ASN A 24 20.55 -11.40 5.32
CA ASN A 24 20.09 -10.92 6.62
C ASN A 24 19.15 -9.68 6.54
N LEU A 25 19.20 -8.88 5.47
CA LEU A 25 18.28 -7.75 5.26
C LEU A 25 16.90 -8.18 4.78
N ARG A 26 16.77 -9.40 4.19
CA ARG A 26 15.49 -9.96 3.77
C ARG A 26 14.73 -10.61 4.94
N ASP A 27 15.42 -11.05 5.97
CA ASP A 27 14.85 -11.76 7.11
C ASP A 27 14.14 -10.85 8.14
N SER A 28 14.13 -9.53 7.93
CA SER A 28 13.54 -8.57 8.87
C SER A 28 12.63 -7.51 8.22
N MET A 29 12.20 -7.71 6.97
CA MET A 29 11.34 -6.71 6.31
C MET A 29 9.95 -6.68 6.91
N HIS A 30 9.54 -5.52 7.41
CA HIS A 30 8.17 -5.27 7.87
C HIS A 30 7.39 -4.55 6.77
N ILE A 31 6.33 -5.19 6.29
CA ILE A 31 5.43 -4.67 5.27
C ILE A 31 4.12 -4.26 5.92
N VAL A 32 3.69 -3.05 5.66
CA VAL A 32 2.38 -2.54 6.11
C VAL A 32 1.51 -2.24 4.90
N LEU A 33 0.26 -2.69 4.98
CA LEU A 33 -0.75 -2.49 3.95
C LEU A 33 -1.85 -1.56 4.47
N LEU A 34 -2.13 -0.53 3.70
CA LEU A 34 -3.27 0.36 3.88
C LEU A 34 -4.20 0.15 2.68
N GLY A 35 -5.50 0.31 2.87
CA GLY A 35 -6.37 0.11 1.72
C GLY A 35 -7.85 0.04 2.02
N ASP A 36 -8.60 -0.37 1.01
CA ASP A 36 -10.04 -0.55 1.05
C ASP A 36 -10.46 -2.01 1.33
N SER A 37 -11.70 -2.34 1.00
CA SER A 37 -12.30 -3.65 1.27
C SER A 37 -11.54 -4.81 0.62
N ASN A 38 -10.97 -4.64 -0.57
CA ASN A 38 -10.22 -5.72 -1.24
C ASN A 38 -8.94 -6.10 -0.49
N THR A 39 -8.33 -5.16 0.22
CA THR A 39 -7.20 -5.44 1.12
C THR A 39 -7.70 -5.93 2.48
N TRP A 40 -8.76 -5.34 3.04
CA TRP A 40 -9.34 -5.73 4.32
C TRP A 40 -9.80 -7.19 4.35
N LEU A 41 -10.28 -7.73 3.22
CA LEU A 41 -10.68 -9.14 3.09
C LEU A 41 -9.59 -10.16 3.44
N GLY A 42 -8.33 -9.78 3.39
CA GLY A 42 -7.22 -10.65 3.80
C GLY A 42 -6.95 -10.68 5.30
N GLY A 43 -7.69 -9.89 6.09
CA GLY A 43 -7.47 -9.76 7.53
C GLY A 43 -6.32 -8.82 7.87
N ASP A 44 -6.26 -8.41 9.14
CA ASP A 44 -5.20 -7.52 9.64
C ASP A 44 -3.85 -8.23 9.70
N ASP A 45 -3.85 -9.55 9.83
CA ASP A 45 -2.69 -10.45 9.84
C ASP A 45 -2.35 -11.05 8.47
N CYS A 46 -3.08 -10.66 7.42
CA CYS A 46 -2.89 -11.17 6.05
C CYS A 46 -3.02 -12.70 5.93
N THR A 47 -3.97 -13.32 6.63
CA THR A 47 -4.17 -14.78 6.63
C THR A 47 -5.44 -15.26 5.93
N SER A 48 -6.45 -14.39 5.75
CA SER A 48 -7.70 -14.74 5.09
C SER A 48 -7.54 -14.80 3.57
N LYS A 49 -7.82 -15.95 2.98
CA LYS A 49 -7.62 -16.26 1.56
C LYS A 49 -8.43 -15.43 0.58
N ARG A 50 -9.41 -14.66 1.05
CA ARG A 50 -10.25 -13.77 0.24
C ARG A 50 -9.58 -12.45 -0.11
N GLY A 51 -8.49 -12.06 0.57
CA GLY A 51 -7.71 -10.86 0.28
C GLY A 51 -6.45 -11.17 -0.51
N TRP A 52 -6.13 -10.33 -1.48
CA TRP A 52 -4.90 -10.42 -2.27
C TRP A 52 -3.64 -10.37 -1.39
N ASN A 53 -3.70 -9.65 -0.28
CA ASN A 53 -2.61 -9.45 0.66
C ASN A 53 -2.13 -10.74 1.34
N THR A 54 -2.99 -11.73 1.51
CA THR A 54 -2.61 -13.06 2.00
C THR A 54 -1.65 -13.76 1.04
N TRP A 55 -1.98 -13.77 -0.24
CA TRP A 55 -1.16 -14.40 -1.27
C TRP A 55 0.09 -13.56 -1.60
N PHE A 56 -0.01 -12.26 -1.45
CA PHE A 56 1.14 -11.36 -1.50
C PHE A 56 2.11 -11.66 -0.37
N ALA A 57 1.66 -11.75 0.88
CA ALA A 57 2.48 -12.05 2.04
C ALA A 57 3.21 -13.40 1.92
N GLN A 58 2.53 -14.43 1.40
CA GLN A 58 3.14 -15.74 1.14
C GLN A 58 4.31 -15.68 0.13
N SER A 59 4.34 -14.70 -0.75
CA SER A 59 5.43 -14.49 -1.69
C SER A 59 6.67 -13.82 -1.06
N PHE A 60 6.55 -13.35 0.18
CA PHE A 60 7.62 -12.76 0.98
C PHE A 60 7.77 -13.51 2.32
N PRO A 61 8.18 -14.79 2.31
CA PRO A 61 8.10 -15.68 3.48
C PRO A 61 8.97 -15.24 4.66
N HIS A 62 9.97 -14.38 4.42
CA HIS A 62 10.86 -13.83 5.45
C HIS A 62 10.45 -12.41 5.89
N ALA A 63 9.31 -11.90 5.43
CA ALA A 63 8.79 -10.61 5.85
C ALA A 63 7.58 -10.78 6.77
N THR A 64 7.39 -9.85 7.70
CA THR A 64 6.10 -9.70 8.38
C THR A 64 5.20 -8.82 7.56
N CYS A 65 3.93 -9.18 7.44
CA CYS A 65 2.94 -8.41 6.70
C CYS A 65 1.72 -8.16 7.59
N VAL A 66 1.36 -6.89 7.78
CA VAL A 66 0.18 -6.49 8.56
C VAL A 66 -0.64 -5.48 7.78
N SER A 67 -1.95 -5.45 8.03
CA SER A 67 -2.88 -4.60 7.31
C SER A 67 -3.67 -3.71 8.27
N TYR A 68 -3.76 -2.43 7.92
CA TYR A 68 -4.64 -1.43 8.53
C TYR A 68 -5.85 -1.11 7.63
N ALA A 69 -6.01 -1.84 6.53
CA ALA A 69 -7.08 -1.62 5.57
C ALA A 69 -8.47 -1.76 6.20
N ARG A 70 -9.44 -0.98 5.70
CA ARG A 70 -10.84 -1.05 6.18
C ARG A 70 -11.82 -0.99 5.03
N SER A 71 -12.89 -1.76 5.17
CA SER A 71 -13.98 -1.80 4.20
C SER A 71 -14.54 -0.41 3.95
N GLY A 72 -14.84 -0.09 2.69
CA GLY A 72 -15.39 1.21 2.30
C GLY A 72 -14.42 2.39 2.38
N ALA A 73 -13.14 2.16 2.67
CA ALA A 73 -12.17 3.24 2.81
C ALA A 73 -11.98 4.00 1.49
N THR A 74 -11.88 5.33 1.60
CA THR A 74 -11.56 6.25 0.51
C THR A 74 -10.28 7.01 0.81
N TRP A 75 -9.61 7.50 -0.23
CA TRP A 75 -8.60 8.54 -0.07
C TRP A 75 -9.24 9.86 0.36
N THR A 76 -10.33 10.24 -0.32
CA THR A 76 -11.01 11.51 -0.08
C THR A 76 -11.65 11.56 1.29
N ASN A 77 -11.37 12.64 1.99
CA ASN A 77 -12.08 12.97 3.22
C ASN A 77 -13.44 13.64 2.91
N THR A 78 -14.32 13.67 3.89
CA THR A 78 -15.53 14.47 3.89
C THR A 78 -15.40 15.58 4.91
N ARG A 79 -16.35 16.53 4.89
CA ARG A 79 -16.41 17.58 5.93
C ARG A 79 -16.71 17.02 7.33
N ARG A 80 -17.13 15.74 7.41
CA ARG A 80 -17.44 15.05 8.67
C ARG A 80 -16.31 14.11 9.11
N THR A 81 -15.30 13.94 8.28
CA THR A 81 -14.13 13.13 8.65
C THR A 81 -13.46 13.76 9.86
N THR A 82 -13.20 12.96 10.87
CA THR A 82 -12.45 13.35 12.05
C THR A 82 -11.25 12.42 12.21
N ARG A 83 -10.18 12.90 12.84
CA ARG A 83 -9.08 12.03 13.21
C ARG A 83 -9.59 11.00 14.21
N ASN A 84 -9.51 9.74 13.81
CA ASN A 84 -9.98 8.62 14.61
C ASN A 84 -8.93 7.52 14.71
N LEU A 85 -8.40 7.31 15.88
CA LEU A 85 -7.44 6.24 16.16
C LEU A 85 -8.14 4.95 16.60
N THR A 86 -9.42 5.03 16.93
CA THR A 86 -10.25 3.89 17.29
C THR A 86 -10.94 3.35 16.05
N GLU A 87 -10.82 2.06 15.82
CA GLU A 87 -11.47 1.43 14.68
C GLU A 87 -12.94 1.15 14.94
N ASN A 88 -13.76 1.45 13.96
CA ASN A 88 -15.12 0.95 13.89
C ASN A 88 -15.23 0.03 12.67
N VAL A 89 -14.87 -1.23 12.85
CA VAL A 89 -14.91 -2.26 11.79
C VAL A 89 -16.33 -2.63 11.36
N GLY A 90 -17.34 -2.32 12.13
CA GLY A 90 -18.71 -2.77 11.88
C GLY A 90 -19.54 -1.83 10.99
N ARG A 91 -19.09 -0.64 10.67
CA ARG A 91 -19.87 0.35 9.89
C ARG A 91 -19.00 1.16 8.94
N ILE A 92 -19.45 1.29 7.70
CA ILE A 92 -18.92 2.28 6.77
C ILE A 92 -19.31 3.68 7.28
N SER A 93 -18.31 4.53 7.47
CA SER A 93 -18.50 5.89 7.99
C SER A 93 -17.59 6.89 7.30
N ASP A 94 -17.79 8.17 7.54
CA ASP A 94 -16.92 9.25 7.06
C ASP A 94 -15.47 9.13 7.61
N ASN A 95 -15.25 8.28 8.60
CA ASN A 95 -13.93 8.01 9.18
C ASN A 95 -13.22 6.79 8.59
N ASN A 96 -13.88 6.05 7.66
CA ASN A 96 -13.22 4.99 6.90
C ASN A 96 -12.44 5.63 5.73
N VAL A 97 -11.30 6.19 6.05
CA VAL A 97 -10.43 6.91 5.11
C VAL A 97 -8.97 6.51 5.31
N ILE A 98 -8.17 6.59 4.24
CA ILE A 98 -6.74 6.28 4.28
C ILE A 98 -6.03 7.13 5.33
N TYR A 99 -6.38 8.41 5.44
CA TYR A 99 -5.86 9.30 6.48
C TYR A 99 -5.90 8.67 7.89
N ASN A 100 -7.02 8.09 8.30
CA ASN A 100 -7.16 7.48 9.62
C ASN A 100 -6.32 6.20 9.76
N GLN A 101 -6.13 5.44 8.67
CA GLN A 101 -5.22 4.28 8.66
C GLN A 101 -3.77 4.74 8.86
N VAL A 102 -3.36 5.80 8.18
CA VAL A 102 -2.04 6.43 8.37
C VAL A 102 -1.86 6.89 9.82
N CYS A 103 -2.85 7.56 10.38
CA CYS A 103 -2.80 8.01 11.79
C CYS A 103 -2.68 6.84 12.78
N ARG A 104 -3.39 5.73 12.56
CA ARG A 104 -3.30 4.52 13.40
C ARG A 104 -1.93 3.88 13.29
N LEU A 105 -1.37 3.74 12.08
CA LEU A 105 -0.03 3.23 11.87
C LEU A 105 1.02 4.08 12.61
N ILE A 106 0.95 5.40 12.47
CA ILE A 106 1.85 6.33 13.16
C ILE A 106 1.76 6.15 14.68
N ALA A 107 0.53 6.07 15.21
CA ALA A 107 0.30 5.87 16.63
C ALA A 107 0.85 4.51 17.13
N ALA A 108 0.61 3.43 16.39
CA ALA A 108 1.08 2.10 16.72
C ALA A 108 2.62 2.03 16.72
N CYS A 109 3.30 2.65 15.75
CA CYS A 109 4.76 2.73 15.74
C CYS A 109 5.31 3.56 16.91
N ARG A 110 4.68 4.70 17.23
CA ARG A 110 5.07 5.53 18.38
C ARG A 110 4.93 4.76 19.70
N ASN A 111 3.88 3.97 19.83
CA ASN A 111 3.59 3.17 21.03
C ASN A 111 4.35 1.83 21.05
N LYS A 112 5.24 1.58 20.08
CA LYS A 112 6.01 0.33 19.93
C LYS A 112 5.13 -0.93 19.77
N GLN A 113 3.89 -0.76 19.34
CA GLN A 113 2.96 -1.85 19.02
C GLN A 113 3.17 -2.39 17.60
N GLN A 114 3.78 -1.58 16.74
CA GLN A 114 4.15 -1.88 15.36
C GLN A 114 5.62 -1.49 15.14
N ALA A 115 6.39 -2.38 14.55
CA ALA A 115 7.73 -2.04 14.07
C ALA A 115 7.66 -1.03 12.92
N ILE A 116 8.67 -0.17 12.79
CA ILE A 116 8.75 0.77 11.66
C ILE A 116 8.83 -0.04 10.37
N PRO A 117 7.90 0.16 9.42
CA PRO A 117 7.90 -0.60 8.17
C PRO A 117 9.06 -0.19 7.26
N GLN A 118 9.61 -1.14 6.50
CA GLN A 118 10.52 -0.89 5.38
C GLN A 118 9.73 -0.69 4.09
N LEU A 119 8.50 -1.23 4.02
CA LEU A 119 7.61 -1.07 2.87
C LEU A 119 6.20 -0.75 3.35
N ILE A 120 5.60 0.30 2.78
CA ILE A 120 4.18 0.60 2.92
C ILE A 120 3.55 0.53 1.54
N ILE A 121 2.45 -0.22 1.42
CA ILE A 121 1.63 -0.27 0.21
C ILE A 121 0.27 0.33 0.54
N VAL A 122 -0.21 1.23 -0.30
CA VAL A 122 -1.55 1.82 -0.16
C VAL A 122 -2.39 1.46 -1.39
N ALA A 123 -3.40 0.61 -1.19
CA ALA A 123 -4.26 0.07 -2.25
C ALA A 123 -5.70 0.56 -2.06
N ALA A 124 -6.06 1.67 -2.69
CA ALA A 124 -7.38 2.29 -2.56
C ALA A 124 -7.76 3.13 -3.79
N GLY A 125 -9.03 3.55 -3.82
CA GLY A 125 -9.57 4.40 -4.88
C GLY A 125 -10.90 3.88 -5.45
N THR A 126 -11.24 2.61 -5.24
CA THR A 126 -12.50 2.03 -5.70
C THR A 126 -13.70 2.79 -5.11
N ASN A 127 -13.66 3.07 -3.82
CA ASN A 127 -14.73 3.76 -3.12
C ASN A 127 -14.79 5.26 -3.45
N ASP A 128 -13.66 5.89 -3.80
CA ASP A 128 -13.64 7.25 -4.31
C ASP A 128 -14.42 7.34 -5.62
N ALA A 129 -14.18 6.41 -6.54
CA ALA A 129 -14.92 6.31 -7.79
C ALA A 129 -16.41 5.94 -7.55
N TRP A 130 -16.69 5.03 -6.64
CA TRP A 130 -18.06 4.56 -6.35
C TRP A 130 -18.93 5.64 -5.70
N PHE A 131 -18.35 6.39 -4.76
CA PHE A 131 -19.09 7.40 -4.00
C PHE A 131 -18.99 8.82 -4.57
N GLU A 132 -18.62 8.97 -5.83
CA GLU A 132 -18.48 10.27 -6.50
C GLU A 132 -19.67 11.19 -6.27
N ASN A 133 -20.90 10.66 -6.43
CA ASN A 133 -22.14 11.46 -6.25
C ASN A 133 -22.31 12.01 -4.82
N LYS A 134 -21.71 11.34 -3.82
CA LYS A 134 -21.72 11.78 -2.42
C LYS A 134 -20.51 12.67 -2.09
N ARG A 135 -19.55 12.77 -2.99
CA ARG A 135 -18.31 13.54 -2.85
C ARG A 135 -18.02 14.33 -4.13
N PRO A 136 -18.86 15.33 -4.47
CA PRO A 136 -18.75 16.02 -5.77
C PRO A 136 -17.41 16.72 -5.99
N GLN A 137 -16.65 16.97 -4.93
CA GLN A 137 -15.33 17.59 -4.99
C GLN A 137 -14.19 16.58 -5.18
N ALA A 138 -14.47 15.27 -5.09
CA ALA A 138 -13.43 14.23 -5.18
C ALA A 138 -12.63 14.32 -6.47
N PHE A 139 -13.32 14.54 -7.58
CA PHE A 139 -12.73 14.62 -8.92
C PHE A 139 -12.58 16.06 -9.44
N SER A 140 -12.77 17.07 -8.58
CA SER A 140 -12.46 18.44 -8.96
C SER A 140 -10.97 18.53 -9.33
N ILE A 141 -10.72 19.03 -10.52
CA ILE A 141 -9.36 19.17 -11.07
C ILE A 141 -8.65 20.27 -10.27
N GLN A 142 -7.86 19.87 -9.33
CA GLN A 142 -6.78 20.73 -8.84
C GLN A 142 -5.60 20.48 -9.80
N ASN A 143 -5.20 21.52 -10.52
CA ASN A 143 -4.06 21.45 -11.41
C ASN A 143 -2.85 20.89 -10.66
N ALA A 144 -2.03 20.08 -11.33
CA ALA A 144 -0.76 19.57 -10.80
C ALA A 144 0.14 20.69 -10.23
N THR A 145 -0.06 21.94 -10.67
CA THR A 145 0.59 23.14 -10.15
C THR A 145 0.14 23.51 -8.73
N GLN A 146 -1.12 23.26 -8.37
CA GLN A 146 -1.62 23.47 -7.00
C GLN A 146 -1.11 22.38 -6.04
N LEU A 147 -0.87 21.17 -6.56
CA LEU A 147 -0.26 20.09 -5.79
C LEU A 147 1.20 20.42 -5.38
N LYS A 148 1.93 21.15 -6.22
CA LYS A 148 3.29 21.64 -5.90
C LYS A 148 3.31 22.74 -4.84
N ALA A 149 2.20 23.43 -4.63
CA ALA A 149 2.10 24.58 -3.71
C ALA A 149 1.86 24.16 -2.24
N MET A 150 1.66 22.88 -1.92
CA MET A 150 1.67 22.43 -0.53
C MET A 150 3.12 22.31 -0.05
N PRO A 151 3.61 23.25 0.77
CA PRO A 151 5.01 23.21 1.23
C PRO A 151 5.23 21.94 2.06
N ASN A 152 6.32 21.23 1.81
CA ASN A 152 6.74 20.04 2.56
C ASN A 152 6.87 20.26 4.08
N HIS A 153 6.80 21.49 4.56
CA HIS A 153 7.07 21.86 5.95
C HIS A 153 5.83 22.22 6.78
N SER A 154 4.68 22.37 6.16
CA SER A 154 3.44 22.71 6.85
C SER A 154 2.30 21.79 6.44
N LEU A 155 2.44 20.49 6.77
CA LEU A 155 1.25 19.67 6.91
C LEU A 155 0.52 20.24 8.13
N PRO A 156 -0.63 20.93 7.95
CA PRO A 156 -1.34 21.43 9.10
C PRO A 156 -1.67 20.24 10.01
N ASP A 157 -1.41 20.40 11.30
CA ASP A 157 -2.01 19.52 12.29
C ASP A 157 -3.51 19.69 12.14
N LEU A 158 -4.15 18.71 11.50
CA LEU A 158 -5.57 18.77 11.21
C LEU A 158 -6.39 19.19 12.43
N PRO A 159 -7.36 20.08 12.28
CA PRO A 159 -8.67 19.59 11.89
C PRO A 159 -9.51 20.46 10.93
N HIS A 160 -9.07 21.59 10.42
CA HIS A 160 -10.03 22.53 9.84
C HIS A 160 -10.13 22.58 8.30
N THR A 161 -9.24 21.91 7.58
CA THR A 161 -9.27 21.86 6.11
C THR A 161 -8.81 20.49 5.60
N PHE A 162 -9.63 19.46 5.83
CA PHE A 162 -9.37 18.16 5.20
C PHE A 162 -9.33 18.32 3.67
N PRO A 163 -8.36 17.71 2.99
CA PRO A 163 -8.39 17.62 1.55
C PRO A 163 -9.65 16.88 1.12
N LEU A 164 -10.47 17.52 0.27
CA LEU A 164 -11.73 16.96 -0.20
C LEU A 164 -11.62 16.39 -1.62
N SER A 165 -10.54 16.69 -2.35
CA SER A 165 -10.29 16.09 -3.65
C SER A 165 -9.39 14.88 -3.53
N LEU A 166 -9.52 13.92 -4.47
CA LEU A 166 -8.71 12.73 -4.52
C LEU A 166 -7.22 13.07 -4.61
N ALA A 167 -6.85 13.96 -5.53
CA ALA A 167 -5.46 14.35 -5.71
C ALA A 167 -4.83 14.94 -4.44
N ALA A 168 -5.56 15.87 -3.76
CA ALA A 168 -5.07 16.48 -2.53
C ALA A 168 -5.00 15.48 -1.37
N SER A 169 -5.94 14.53 -1.28
CA SER A 169 -5.94 13.50 -0.24
C SER A 169 -4.77 12.54 -0.42
N VAL A 170 -4.55 12.03 -1.63
CA VAL A 170 -3.40 11.16 -1.94
C VAL A 170 -2.09 11.88 -1.60
N GLN A 171 -1.94 13.14 -2.04
CA GLN A 171 -0.76 13.94 -1.76
C GLN A 171 -0.55 14.11 -0.25
N TYR A 172 -1.59 14.51 0.48
CA TYR A 172 -1.52 14.75 1.91
C TYR A 172 -1.09 13.50 2.69
N ASP A 173 -1.77 12.37 2.45
CA ASP A 173 -1.49 11.12 3.14
C ASP A 173 -0.09 10.58 2.82
N CYS A 174 0.36 10.70 1.57
CA CYS A 174 1.73 10.32 1.18
C CYS A 174 2.79 11.21 1.84
N LEU A 175 2.56 12.53 1.91
CA LEU A 175 3.47 13.44 2.61
C LEU A 175 3.52 13.17 4.10
N LEU A 176 2.38 12.83 4.70
CA LEU A 176 2.30 12.44 6.12
C LEU A 176 3.09 11.14 6.38
N LEU A 177 2.97 10.15 5.50
CA LEU A 177 3.77 8.93 5.56
C LEU A 177 5.27 9.22 5.42
N LYS A 178 5.68 10.01 4.41
CA LYS A 178 7.09 10.39 4.20
C LYS A 178 7.66 11.15 5.40
N LYS A 179 6.88 12.02 6.04
CA LYS A 179 7.29 12.77 7.24
C LYS A 179 7.59 11.84 8.42
N HIS A 180 6.74 10.83 8.63
CA HIS A 180 6.86 9.93 9.78
C HIS A 180 7.75 8.71 9.53
N PHE A 181 7.89 8.32 8.28
CA PHE A 181 8.64 7.15 7.82
C PHE A 181 9.59 7.52 6.67
N PRO A 182 10.58 8.39 6.91
CA PRO A 182 11.42 8.95 5.83
C PRO A 182 12.29 7.92 5.11
N GLN A 183 12.56 6.77 5.73
CA GLN A 183 13.37 5.68 5.15
C GLN A 183 12.51 4.55 4.57
N THR A 184 11.19 4.64 4.70
CA THR A 184 10.26 3.61 4.23
C THR A 184 9.96 3.80 2.74
N ARG A 185 10.06 2.74 1.97
CA ARG A 185 9.56 2.74 0.59
C ARG A 185 8.03 2.74 0.60
N ILE A 186 7.43 3.62 -0.18
CA ILE A 186 5.99 3.73 -0.32
C ILE A 186 5.63 3.39 -1.75
N ILE A 187 4.68 2.46 -1.93
CA ILE A 187 4.15 2.08 -3.25
C ILE A 187 2.63 2.29 -3.23
N LEU A 188 2.13 2.97 -4.25
CA LEU A 188 0.71 3.19 -4.42
C LEU A 188 0.14 2.15 -5.39
N PHE A 189 -0.98 1.56 -5.03
CA PHE A 189 -1.75 0.71 -5.92
C PHE A 189 -3.04 1.44 -6.30
N THR A 190 -3.30 1.55 -7.61
CA THR A 190 -4.56 2.09 -8.12
C THR A 190 -5.72 1.11 -7.86
N PRO A 191 -7.00 1.53 -7.93
CA PRO A 191 -8.11 0.61 -7.71
C PRO A 191 -8.14 -0.54 -8.74
N LEU A 192 -8.76 -1.65 -8.35
CA LEU A 192 -9.14 -2.72 -9.28
C LEU A 192 -10.30 -2.29 -10.16
N GLN A 193 -10.47 -2.93 -11.32
CA GLN A 193 -11.72 -2.84 -12.06
C GLN A 193 -12.87 -3.49 -11.26
N THR A 194 -14.09 -3.03 -11.48
CA THR A 194 -15.30 -3.51 -10.81
C THR A 194 -16.51 -3.38 -11.74
N THR A 195 -17.53 -4.21 -11.53
CA THR A 195 -18.79 -4.07 -12.26
C THR A 195 -19.61 -2.86 -11.80
N ALA A 196 -19.41 -2.40 -10.57
CA ALA A 196 -20.15 -1.30 -9.96
C ALA A 196 -19.79 0.09 -10.48
N VAL A 197 -18.59 0.24 -11.07
CA VAL A 197 -18.08 1.52 -11.57
C VAL A 197 -17.57 1.32 -13.00
N SER A 198 -17.76 2.31 -13.88
CA SER A 198 -17.26 2.23 -15.24
C SER A 198 -15.73 2.16 -15.32
N GLU A 199 -15.19 1.49 -16.33
CA GLU A 199 -13.74 1.41 -16.56
C GLU A 199 -13.11 2.78 -16.69
N ASN A 200 -13.79 3.72 -17.36
CA ASN A 200 -13.31 5.09 -17.52
C ASN A 200 -13.16 5.81 -16.18
N LYS A 201 -14.08 5.60 -15.23
CA LYS A 201 -14.00 6.22 -13.91
C LYS A 201 -12.90 5.59 -13.07
N ILE A 202 -12.73 4.28 -13.14
CA ILE A 202 -11.61 3.57 -12.50
C ILE A 202 -10.29 4.05 -13.09
N ALA A 203 -10.18 4.13 -14.41
CA ALA A 203 -8.99 4.64 -15.09
C ALA A 203 -8.68 6.10 -14.72
N GLN A 204 -9.71 6.97 -14.65
CA GLN A 204 -9.56 8.36 -14.19
C GLN A 204 -9.01 8.41 -12.76
N THR A 205 -9.57 7.61 -11.85
CA THR A 205 -9.09 7.49 -10.47
C THR A 205 -7.63 7.05 -10.43
N GLY A 206 -7.29 6.00 -11.18
CA GLY A 206 -5.94 5.49 -11.30
C GLY A 206 -4.96 6.53 -11.86
N ASN A 207 -5.36 7.30 -12.88
CA ASN A 207 -4.53 8.35 -13.47
C ASN A 207 -4.21 9.47 -12.45
N ILE A 208 -5.18 9.86 -11.62
CA ILE A 208 -4.97 10.87 -10.58
C ILE A 208 -3.97 10.35 -9.54
N ILE A 209 -4.15 9.12 -9.05
CA ILE A 209 -3.24 8.49 -8.09
C ILE A 209 -1.81 8.38 -8.68
N GLU A 210 -1.70 7.95 -9.94
CA GLU A 210 -0.44 7.82 -10.65
C GLU A 210 0.28 9.17 -10.81
N GLN A 211 -0.45 10.21 -11.22
CA GLN A 211 0.11 11.56 -11.38
C GLN A 211 0.63 12.12 -10.05
N VAL A 212 -0.11 11.95 -8.96
CA VAL A 212 0.33 12.37 -7.63
C VAL A 212 1.54 11.56 -7.18
N GLY A 213 1.50 10.24 -7.36
CA GLY A 213 2.62 9.36 -7.02
C GLY A 213 3.91 9.78 -7.73
N HIS A 214 3.86 10.01 -9.04
CA HIS A 214 5.01 10.47 -9.81
C HIS A 214 5.51 11.85 -9.35
N THR A 215 4.60 12.78 -9.02
CA THR A 215 4.98 14.12 -8.50
C THR A 215 5.73 14.01 -7.17
N LEU A 216 5.45 12.99 -6.38
CA LEU A 216 6.08 12.72 -5.08
C LEU A 216 7.28 11.75 -5.18
N ASN A 217 7.68 11.33 -6.39
CA ASN A 217 8.70 10.31 -6.64
C ASN A 217 8.37 9.00 -5.90
N LEU A 218 7.13 8.53 -6.04
CA LEU A 218 6.67 7.24 -5.51
C LEU A 218 6.42 6.27 -6.65
N ASP A 219 6.64 4.98 -6.39
CA ASP A 219 6.23 3.92 -7.30
C ASP A 219 4.70 3.78 -7.33
N VAL A 220 4.16 3.57 -8.51
CA VAL A 220 2.72 3.33 -8.68
C VAL A 220 2.47 2.07 -9.51
N VAL A 221 1.63 1.21 -9.00
CA VAL A 221 1.20 -0.02 -9.67
C VAL A 221 -0.25 0.13 -10.13
N ARG A 222 -0.45 0.05 -11.42
CA ARG A 222 -1.77 0.17 -12.07
C ARG A 222 -2.53 -1.15 -11.99
N GLN A 223 -3.19 -1.43 -10.85
CA GLN A 223 -3.99 -2.64 -10.68
C GLN A 223 -5.11 -2.76 -11.74
N ASP A 224 -5.73 -1.66 -12.12
CA ASP A 224 -6.75 -1.61 -13.19
C ASP A 224 -6.25 -2.19 -14.51
N LYS A 225 -4.95 -2.13 -14.77
CA LYS A 225 -4.33 -2.64 -16.00
C LYS A 225 -3.82 -4.07 -15.88
N ILE A 226 -3.16 -4.41 -14.75
CA ILE A 226 -2.40 -5.66 -14.63
C ILE A 226 -3.12 -6.79 -13.90
N CYS A 227 -4.08 -6.49 -13.02
CA CYS A 227 -4.76 -7.50 -12.22
C CYS A 227 -5.81 -8.28 -13.02
N CYS A 228 -6.21 -9.44 -12.51
CA CYS A 228 -7.08 -10.39 -13.20
C CYS A 228 -8.57 -9.98 -13.21
N VAL A 229 -9.00 -9.03 -12.37
CA VAL A 229 -10.37 -8.54 -12.35
C VAL A 229 -10.57 -7.59 -13.52
N LYS A 230 -11.36 -8.02 -14.51
CA LYS A 230 -11.71 -7.23 -15.70
C LYS A 230 -13.22 -7.04 -15.75
N ARG A 231 -13.67 -5.78 -15.75
CA ARG A 231 -15.10 -5.44 -15.73
C ARG A 231 -15.90 -6.16 -16.80
N ALA A 232 -15.40 -6.20 -18.04
CA ALA A 232 -16.08 -6.84 -19.15
C ALA A 232 -16.27 -8.35 -18.97
N GLU A 233 -15.37 -9.01 -18.25
CA GLU A 233 -15.44 -10.44 -17.92
C GLU A 233 -16.36 -10.68 -16.73
N GLU A 234 -16.19 -9.90 -15.66
CA GLU A 234 -16.99 -10.03 -14.44
C GLU A 234 -18.48 -9.71 -14.66
N LEU A 235 -18.82 -8.85 -15.64
CA LEU A 235 -20.21 -8.62 -16.05
C LEU A 235 -20.87 -9.83 -16.70
N LYS A 236 -20.08 -10.75 -17.26
CA LYS A 236 -20.61 -12.01 -17.84
C LYS A 236 -20.73 -13.09 -16.78
N HIS A 237 -19.68 -13.25 -15.99
CA HIS A 237 -19.58 -14.25 -14.93
C HIS A 237 -18.64 -13.72 -13.86
N PHE A 238 -19.00 -13.84 -12.58
CA PHE A 238 -18.13 -13.48 -11.46
C PHE A 238 -17.02 -14.53 -11.30
N THR A 239 -16.03 -14.48 -12.22
CA THR A 239 -14.94 -15.45 -12.27
C THR A 239 -13.91 -15.22 -11.16
N ASN A 240 -13.51 -13.96 -10.96
CA ASN A 240 -12.47 -13.58 -10.00
C ASN A 240 -13.02 -12.80 -8.80
N THR A 241 -14.31 -12.51 -8.81
CA THR A 241 -15.03 -11.83 -7.73
C THR A 241 -16.23 -12.65 -7.29
N TYR A 242 -16.81 -12.32 -6.13
CA TYR A 242 -18.08 -12.92 -5.71
C TYR A 242 -19.28 -11.99 -5.91
N ASP A 243 -19.03 -10.71 -6.17
CA ASP A 243 -20.09 -9.70 -6.35
C ASP A 243 -19.74 -8.65 -7.43
N GLY A 244 -18.74 -8.94 -8.26
CA GLY A 244 -18.25 -8.02 -9.30
C GLY A 244 -17.28 -6.94 -8.80
N THR A 245 -16.96 -6.91 -7.50
CA THR A 245 -16.06 -5.92 -6.89
C THR A 245 -15.02 -6.56 -5.97
N HIS A 246 -15.48 -7.41 -5.08
CA HIS A 246 -14.64 -8.05 -4.07
C HIS A 246 -14.14 -9.39 -4.59
N THR A 247 -12.85 -9.61 -4.48
CA THR A 247 -12.24 -10.85 -4.96
C THR A 247 -12.76 -12.07 -4.21
N ASN A 248 -13.02 -13.14 -4.97
CA ASN A 248 -13.10 -14.48 -4.41
C ASN A 248 -11.69 -15.04 -4.17
N GLU A 249 -11.55 -16.23 -3.61
CA GLU A 249 -10.24 -16.82 -3.29
C GLU A 249 -9.34 -16.93 -4.54
N GLN A 250 -9.90 -17.34 -5.68
CA GLN A 250 -9.15 -17.46 -6.92
C GLN A 250 -8.64 -16.10 -7.44
N GLY A 251 -9.50 -15.09 -7.44
CA GLY A 251 -9.13 -13.73 -7.85
C GLY A 251 -8.11 -13.11 -6.91
N ALA A 252 -8.29 -13.32 -5.60
CA ALA A 252 -7.34 -12.88 -4.58
C ALA A 252 -5.97 -13.51 -4.78
N GLN A 253 -5.90 -14.82 -5.03
CA GLN A 253 -4.65 -15.53 -5.30
C GLN A 253 -3.95 -15.00 -6.55
N LYS A 254 -4.66 -14.91 -7.67
CA LYS A 254 -4.08 -14.38 -8.92
C LYS A 254 -3.53 -12.97 -8.74
N ASN A 255 -4.32 -12.08 -8.13
CA ASN A 255 -3.89 -10.70 -7.90
C ASN A 255 -2.72 -10.62 -6.92
N GLY A 256 -2.75 -11.37 -5.83
CA GLY A 256 -1.65 -11.38 -4.86
C GLY A 256 -0.32 -11.79 -5.47
N ILE A 257 -0.30 -12.82 -6.31
CA ILE A 257 0.91 -13.28 -7.02
C ILE A 257 1.38 -12.22 -8.04
N ILE A 258 0.47 -11.64 -8.84
CA ILE A 258 0.80 -10.59 -9.81
C ILE A 258 1.43 -9.40 -9.11
N LEU A 259 0.81 -8.94 -8.01
CA LEU A 259 1.27 -7.78 -7.25
C LEU A 259 2.60 -8.06 -6.53
N ALA A 260 2.78 -9.24 -5.97
CA ALA A 260 4.04 -9.64 -5.34
C ALA A 260 5.19 -9.65 -6.35
N ASN A 261 4.98 -10.23 -7.52
CA ASN A 261 5.98 -10.24 -8.59
C ASN A 261 6.33 -8.83 -9.08
N THR A 262 5.33 -7.96 -9.16
CA THR A 262 5.53 -6.55 -9.56
C THR A 262 6.33 -5.79 -8.50
N VAL A 263 5.96 -5.91 -7.23
CA VAL A 263 6.69 -5.28 -6.13
C VAL A 263 8.12 -5.82 -6.02
N ALA A 264 8.32 -7.14 -6.16
CA ALA A 264 9.65 -7.72 -6.13
C ALA A 264 10.58 -7.16 -7.24
N LYS A 265 10.04 -6.86 -8.42
CA LYS A 265 10.80 -6.18 -9.50
C LYS A 265 11.14 -4.74 -9.13
N LEU A 266 10.19 -3.99 -8.58
CA LEU A 266 10.42 -2.62 -8.13
C LEU A 266 11.48 -2.56 -7.02
N LEU A 267 11.45 -3.49 -6.08
CA LEU A 267 12.45 -3.56 -4.99
C LEU A 267 13.86 -3.86 -5.50
N LYS A 268 14.01 -4.58 -6.62
CA LYS A 268 15.31 -4.90 -7.23
C LYS A 268 15.84 -3.78 -8.12
N GLY A 269 14.96 -3.02 -8.77
CA GLY A 269 15.34 -1.95 -9.72
C GLY A 269 15.68 -0.59 -9.08
N GLY A 270 15.61 -0.47 -7.77
CA GLY A 270 15.92 0.74 -7.01
C GLY A 270 17.31 0.75 -6.36
N SER A 271 18.28 0.03 -6.97
CA SER A 271 19.69 0.00 -6.55
C SER A 271 20.51 0.97 -7.37
#